data_4b701297ba2ec063d50cd43048490f34
#
_entry.id   4b701297ba2ec063d50cd43048490f34
#
_cell.length_a   1.000
_cell.length_b   1.000
_cell.length_c   1.000
_cell.angle_alpha   90.00
_cell.angle_beta   90.00
_cell.angle_gamma   90.00
#
_symmetry.space_group_name_H-M   'P 1'
#
loop_
_entity.id
_entity.type
_entity.pdbx_description
1 polymer ?
#
loop_
_entity_poly.entity_id
_entity_poly.type
_entity_poly.pdbx_seq_one_letter_code
_entity_poly.pdbx_strand_id
1 'polypeptide(L)'
;GINIMKKPAIITALFAILIICCQCTMKSPEKEAVNHNYMWFDCEANYATLSHPDSIRFYLQKTKDLGFGNVVVDMKSIMGEVLYDSQIAPYMGDWEGVERSRDYDMLGYFIEYGHEMGLKVFGSLNVFAGGHNFFNRGIIYNEHPEWQSIVYRPDGSLVPISEIKTNYNGMLNPSNPEVREYQKNILVEFAERYPDADGIIFDRLRYDNITSDFSPLSREQFEAWSGITVENYPEDI
;
A
#
# COMPACT_ATOMS: atom_id res chain seq x y z
N GLY A 1 67.15 39.66 -42.30
CA GLY A 1 65.71 39.69 -42.18
C GLY A 1 65.27 38.38 -41.60
N ILE A 2 64.95 38.35 -40.29
CA ILE A 2 64.44 37.19 -39.57
C ILE A 2 62.88 37.21 -39.66
N ASN A 3 62.35 36.18 -40.33
CA ASN A 3 60.91 36.04 -40.62
C ASN A 3 60.15 35.56 -39.39
N ILE A 4 59.49 36.49 -38.65
CA ILE A 4 58.65 36.21 -37.47
C ILE A 4 57.18 36.14 -37.95
N MET A 5 56.83 35.04 -38.62
CA MET A 5 55.39 34.82 -38.93
C MET A 5 55.04 33.33 -39.02
N LYS A 6 55.07 32.60 -37.91
CA LYS A 6 54.43 31.25 -37.83
C LYS A 6 53.91 30.86 -36.42
N LYS A 7 53.77 31.78 -35.48
CA LYS A 7 53.27 31.44 -34.14
C LYS A 7 51.78 31.46 -33.89
N PRO A 8 50.89 32.22 -34.62
CA PRO A 8 49.45 32.21 -34.26
C PRO A 8 48.73 30.94 -34.72
N ALA A 9 49.11 30.26 -35.77
CA ALA A 9 48.43 29.08 -36.31
C ALA A 9 48.55 27.84 -35.40
N ILE A 10 49.67 27.67 -34.69
CA ILE A 10 49.89 26.54 -33.77
C ILE A 10 49.11 26.72 -32.50
N ILE A 11 49.00 27.95 -31.98
CA ILE A 11 48.21 28.25 -30.77
C ILE A 11 46.72 28.08 -31.03
N THR A 12 46.24 28.49 -32.22
CA THR A 12 44.83 28.31 -32.60
C THR A 12 44.46 26.85 -32.81
N ALA A 13 45.34 26.02 -33.36
CA ALA A 13 45.16 24.59 -33.53
C ALA A 13 45.13 23.85 -32.17
N LEU A 14 45.99 24.21 -31.22
CA LEU A 14 46.00 23.65 -29.87
C LEU A 14 44.75 24.01 -29.09
N PHE A 15 44.20 25.23 -29.22
CA PHE A 15 42.95 25.63 -28.59
C PHE A 15 41.74 24.93 -29.20
N ALA A 16 41.72 24.69 -30.51
CA ALA A 16 40.66 23.92 -31.19
C ALA A 16 40.64 22.43 -30.74
N ILE A 17 41.81 21.82 -30.56
CA ILE A 17 41.96 20.43 -30.11
C ILE A 17 41.50 20.33 -28.63
N LEU A 18 41.79 21.33 -27.76
CA LEU A 18 41.32 21.32 -26.37
C LEU A 18 39.80 21.45 -26.27
N ILE A 19 39.16 22.24 -27.14
CA ILE A 19 37.69 22.39 -27.17
C ILE A 19 37.02 21.10 -27.67
N ILE A 20 37.61 20.41 -28.64
CA ILE A 20 37.09 19.13 -29.16
C ILE A 20 37.22 18.01 -28.11
N CYS A 21 38.32 17.98 -27.35
CA CYS A 21 38.45 17.02 -26.22
C CYS A 21 37.51 17.28 -25.05
N CYS A 22 37.12 18.55 -24.78
CA CYS A 22 36.15 18.87 -23.74
C CYS A 22 34.69 18.55 -24.11
N GLN A 23 34.39 18.39 -25.40
CA GLN A 23 33.03 18.02 -25.83
C GLN A 23 32.72 16.51 -25.78
N CYS A 24 33.75 15.67 -25.56
CA CYS A 24 33.58 14.21 -25.60
C CYS A 24 33.22 13.56 -24.26
N THR A 25 32.96 14.31 -23.16
CA THR A 25 32.72 13.68 -21.85
C THR A 25 31.59 14.28 -21.02
N MET A 26 30.62 14.94 -21.62
CA MET A 26 29.36 15.19 -20.95
C MET A 26 28.25 14.31 -21.57
N LYS A 27 28.31 12.97 -21.36
CA LYS A 27 27.08 12.20 -21.30
C LYS A 27 26.29 12.78 -20.15
N SER A 28 25.18 13.48 -20.43
CA SER A 28 24.18 13.71 -19.44
C SER A 28 23.88 12.36 -18.75
N PRO A 29 23.78 12.28 -17.44
CA PRO A 29 23.37 11.03 -16.83
C PRO A 29 22.06 10.64 -17.52
N GLU A 30 22.11 9.50 -18.22
CA GLU A 30 20.92 8.88 -18.78
C GLU A 30 20.00 8.70 -17.59
N LYS A 31 18.86 9.43 -17.57
CA LYS A 31 17.88 9.23 -16.52
C LYS A 31 17.50 7.77 -16.59
N GLU A 32 17.91 7.01 -15.59
CA GLU A 32 17.53 5.61 -15.46
C GLU A 32 16.01 5.53 -15.64
N ALA A 33 15.56 4.79 -16.63
CA ALA A 33 14.15 4.69 -16.92
C ALA A 33 13.47 4.08 -15.68
N VAL A 34 12.58 4.86 -15.07
CA VAL A 34 11.83 4.40 -13.89
C VAL A 34 11.00 3.18 -14.30
N ASN A 35 11.28 2.05 -13.69
CA ASN A 35 10.47 0.85 -13.90
C ASN A 35 9.14 1.01 -13.16
N HIS A 36 8.04 1.07 -13.92
CA HIS A 36 6.68 1.26 -13.40
C HIS A 36 5.92 -0.06 -13.22
N ASN A 37 6.56 -1.21 -13.38
CA ASN A 37 5.93 -2.51 -13.20
C ASN A 37 6.02 -2.93 -11.75
N TYR A 38 4.86 -3.28 -11.16
CA TYR A 38 4.72 -3.74 -9.79
C TYR A 38 4.19 -5.17 -9.76
N MET A 39 4.81 -6.03 -8.95
CA MET A 39 4.30 -7.35 -8.60
C MET A 39 3.67 -7.28 -7.21
N TRP A 40 2.40 -7.66 -7.11
CA TRP A 40 1.66 -7.65 -5.84
C TRP A 40 1.63 -9.03 -5.21
N PHE A 41 1.98 -9.11 -3.94
CA PHE A 41 1.90 -10.30 -3.10
C PHE A 41 0.74 -10.14 -2.12
N ASP A 42 -0.39 -10.76 -2.46
CA ASP A 42 -1.56 -10.85 -1.58
C ASP A 42 -1.25 -11.72 -0.37
N CYS A 43 -1.58 -11.24 0.83
CA CYS A 43 -1.21 -11.89 2.07
C CYS A 43 -2.03 -13.15 2.38
N GLU A 44 -3.30 -13.18 1.98
CA GLU A 44 -4.20 -14.30 2.25
C GLU A 44 -3.97 -15.42 1.24
N ALA A 45 -4.03 -15.10 -0.06
CA ALA A 45 -3.83 -16.08 -1.14
C ALA A 45 -2.45 -16.74 -1.13
N ASN A 46 -1.44 -16.08 -0.56
CA ASN A 46 -0.06 -16.59 -0.52
C ASN A 46 0.43 -16.89 0.91
N TYR A 47 -0.45 -16.96 1.89
CA TYR A 47 -0.07 -17.05 3.30
C TYR A 47 0.89 -18.21 3.58
N ALA A 48 0.55 -19.43 3.13
CA ALA A 48 1.40 -20.61 3.32
C ALA A 48 2.77 -20.44 2.64
N THR A 49 2.77 -19.96 1.39
CA THR A 49 3.99 -19.78 0.59
C THR A 49 4.91 -18.73 1.23
N LEU A 50 4.35 -17.61 1.66
CA LEU A 50 5.10 -16.49 2.25
C LEU A 50 5.47 -16.72 3.73
N SER A 51 5.12 -17.87 4.31
CA SER A 51 5.57 -18.29 5.63
C SER A 51 6.97 -18.91 5.64
N HIS A 52 7.65 -18.95 4.50
CA HIS A 52 8.99 -19.50 4.34
C HIS A 52 9.92 -18.50 3.65
N PRO A 53 11.04 -18.10 4.29
CA PRO A 53 11.97 -17.10 3.72
C PRO A 53 12.55 -17.53 2.35
N ASP A 54 12.86 -18.81 2.18
CA ASP A 54 13.35 -19.34 0.90
C ASP A 54 12.35 -19.19 -0.24
N SER A 55 11.04 -19.32 0.06
CA SER A 55 9.97 -19.10 -0.91
C SER A 55 9.90 -17.62 -1.30
N ILE A 56 10.03 -16.71 -0.33
CA ILE A 56 10.08 -15.27 -0.61
C ILE A 56 11.23 -14.96 -1.56
N ARG A 57 12.46 -15.43 -1.25
CA ARG A 57 13.64 -15.24 -2.10
C ARG A 57 13.43 -15.80 -3.52
N PHE A 58 12.83 -16.98 -3.63
CA PHE A 58 12.55 -17.61 -4.92
C PHE A 58 11.58 -16.78 -5.78
N TYR A 59 10.48 -16.31 -5.20
CA TYR A 59 9.49 -15.53 -5.94
C TYR A 59 9.98 -14.11 -6.25
N LEU A 60 10.82 -13.50 -5.41
CA LEU A 60 11.49 -12.25 -5.71
C LEU A 60 12.44 -12.38 -6.91
N GLN A 61 13.22 -13.49 -6.97
CA GLN A 61 14.06 -13.75 -8.12
C GLN A 61 13.24 -13.89 -9.40
N LYS A 62 12.14 -14.64 -9.37
CA LYS A 62 11.22 -14.74 -10.52
C LYS A 62 10.64 -13.40 -10.94
N THR A 63 10.24 -12.57 -9.97
CA THR A 63 9.72 -11.22 -10.21
C THR A 63 10.75 -10.38 -10.96
N LYS A 64 12.00 -10.40 -10.52
CA LYS A 64 13.10 -9.73 -11.19
C LYS A 64 13.34 -10.26 -12.60
N ASP A 65 13.40 -11.59 -12.77
CA ASP A 65 13.64 -12.25 -14.07
C ASP A 65 12.57 -11.91 -15.12
N LEU A 66 11.33 -11.63 -14.65
CA LEU A 66 10.22 -11.16 -15.48
C LEU A 66 10.27 -9.64 -15.79
N GLY A 67 11.27 -8.92 -15.30
CA GLY A 67 11.48 -7.51 -15.58
C GLY A 67 10.68 -6.54 -14.70
N PHE A 68 10.12 -7.00 -13.57
CA PHE A 68 9.54 -6.10 -12.58
C PHE A 68 10.65 -5.39 -11.79
N GLY A 69 10.41 -4.13 -11.46
CA GLY A 69 11.33 -3.32 -10.64
C GLY A 69 10.82 -3.07 -9.23
N ASN A 70 9.55 -3.37 -8.99
CA ASN A 70 8.89 -3.06 -7.73
C ASN A 70 8.03 -4.23 -7.26
N VAL A 71 7.96 -4.42 -5.94
CA VAL A 71 7.05 -5.38 -5.30
C VAL A 71 6.20 -4.69 -4.25
N VAL A 72 4.97 -5.13 -4.13
CA VAL A 72 4.01 -4.69 -3.10
C VAL A 72 3.63 -5.90 -2.27
N VAL A 73 3.71 -5.77 -0.96
CA VAL A 73 3.41 -6.85 -0.01
C VAL A 73 2.27 -6.42 0.90
N ASP A 74 1.18 -7.16 0.90
CA ASP A 74 0.09 -6.89 1.84
C ASP A 74 0.52 -7.23 3.27
N MET A 75 0.41 -6.23 4.14
CA MET A 75 0.80 -6.31 5.55
C MET A 75 -0.36 -6.12 6.52
N LYS A 76 -1.53 -5.75 6.01
CA LYS A 76 -2.81 -5.74 6.73
C LYS A 76 -3.87 -6.38 5.86
N SER A 77 -4.44 -7.49 6.35
CA SER A 77 -5.47 -8.27 5.68
C SER A 77 -6.82 -7.53 5.64
N ILE A 78 -7.76 -8.03 4.84
CA ILE A 78 -9.14 -7.51 4.83
C ILE A 78 -9.87 -7.72 6.15
N MET A 79 -9.41 -8.65 6.99
CA MET A 79 -9.95 -8.85 8.35
C MET A 79 -9.58 -7.71 9.31
N GLY A 80 -8.66 -6.84 8.91
CA GLY A 80 -8.09 -5.82 9.78
C GLY A 80 -6.93 -6.31 10.62
N GLU A 81 -6.61 -7.60 10.54
CA GLU A 81 -5.46 -8.23 11.18
C GLU A 81 -4.17 -7.90 10.40
N VAL A 82 -3.05 -7.74 11.10
CA VAL A 82 -1.74 -7.40 10.52
C VAL A 82 -0.78 -8.57 10.54
N LEU A 83 0.20 -8.57 9.65
CA LEU A 83 1.19 -9.64 9.47
C LEU A 83 2.55 -9.29 10.08
N TYR A 84 2.57 -8.45 11.08
CA TYR A 84 3.74 -8.05 11.86
C TYR A 84 3.37 -7.95 13.34
N ASP A 85 4.36 -7.94 14.23
CA ASP A 85 4.13 -7.80 15.67
C ASP A 85 3.69 -6.37 16.01
N SER A 86 2.39 -6.13 15.94
CA SER A 86 1.73 -4.86 16.28
C SER A 86 1.33 -4.82 17.76
N GLN A 87 1.38 -3.61 18.33
CA GLN A 87 0.84 -3.33 19.65
C GLN A 87 -0.58 -2.74 19.60
N ILE A 88 -1.11 -2.53 18.39
CA ILE A 88 -2.38 -1.84 18.13
C ILE A 88 -3.39 -2.78 17.50
N ALA A 89 -3.02 -3.45 16.42
CA ALA A 89 -3.90 -4.33 15.64
C ALA A 89 -3.70 -5.80 16.01
N PRO A 90 -4.75 -6.64 15.91
CA PRO A 90 -4.62 -8.08 16.08
C PRO A 90 -3.67 -8.67 15.02
N TYR A 91 -2.90 -9.66 15.43
CA TYR A 91 -1.98 -10.37 14.55
C TYR A 91 -2.69 -11.49 13.79
N MET A 92 -2.46 -11.56 12.48
CA MET A 92 -2.90 -12.66 11.64
C MET A 92 -1.98 -13.87 11.82
N GLY A 93 -2.21 -14.65 12.88
CA GLY A 93 -1.36 -15.76 13.28
C GLY A 93 -1.65 -17.08 12.56
N ASP A 94 -2.78 -17.17 11.84
CA ASP A 94 -3.19 -18.38 11.13
C ASP A 94 -4.03 -18.05 9.89
N TRP A 95 -3.92 -18.88 8.86
CA TRP A 95 -4.80 -18.84 7.70
C TRP A 95 -4.85 -20.21 7.01
N GLU A 96 -6.08 -20.71 6.74
CA GLU A 96 -6.32 -21.98 6.04
C GLU A 96 -5.50 -23.17 6.58
N GLY A 97 -5.35 -23.24 7.92
CA GLY A 97 -4.66 -24.33 8.60
C GLY A 97 -3.13 -24.18 8.66
N VAL A 98 -2.60 -23.06 8.21
CA VAL A 98 -1.18 -22.71 8.37
C VAL A 98 -1.04 -21.71 9.51
N GLU A 99 -0.21 -22.03 10.50
CA GLU A 99 0.14 -21.13 11.61
C GLU A 99 1.44 -20.38 11.30
N ARG A 100 1.52 -19.14 11.74
CA ARG A 100 2.72 -18.30 11.63
C ARG A 100 3.02 -17.66 12.98
N SER A 101 4.25 -17.77 13.42
CA SER A 101 4.70 -17.13 14.65
C SER A 101 4.72 -15.60 14.52
N ARG A 102 4.38 -14.91 15.60
CA ARG A 102 4.33 -13.44 15.65
C ARG A 102 5.70 -12.79 15.44
N ASP A 103 6.78 -13.47 15.74
CA ASP A 103 8.16 -13.02 15.53
C ASP A 103 8.67 -13.25 14.10
N TYR A 104 7.86 -13.86 13.20
CA TYR A 104 8.19 -14.01 11.80
C TYR A 104 8.04 -12.68 11.05
N ASP A 105 9.17 -12.07 10.75
CA ASP A 105 9.20 -10.77 10.06
C ASP A 105 9.16 -10.92 8.52
N MET A 106 7.96 -11.18 8.00
CA MET A 106 7.75 -11.40 6.57
C MET A 106 8.25 -10.22 5.72
N LEU A 107 7.89 -8.99 6.07
CA LEU A 107 8.28 -7.81 5.28
C LEU A 107 9.78 -7.54 5.39
N GLY A 108 10.40 -7.80 6.53
CA GLY A 108 11.86 -7.73 6.68
C GLY A 108 12.59 -8.61 5.67
N TYR A 109 12.14 -9.85 5.46
CA TYR A 109 12.70 -10.72 4.41
C TYR A 109 12.47 -10.18 3.00
N PHE A 110 11.30 -9.61 2.70
CA PHE A 110 11.05 -8.96 1.41
C PHE A 110 11.98 -7.76 1.18
N ILE A 111 12.19 -6.92 2.18
CA ILE A 111 13.09 -5.75 2.11
C ILE A 111 14.53 -6.22 1.89
N GLU A 112 15.03 -7.11 2.74
CA GLU A 112 16.40 -7.63 2.65
C GLU A 112 16.67 -8.23 1.26
N TYR A 113 15.89 -9.23 0.87
CA TYR A 113 16.13 -9.94 -0.39
C TYR A 113 15.77 -9.11 -1.63
N GLY A 114 14.73 -8.28 -1.54
CA GLY A 114 14.34 -7.37 -2.61
C GLY A 114 15.44 -6.36 -2.91
N HIS A 115 15.99 -5.71 -1.89
CA HIS A 115 17.09 -4.76 -2.04
C HIS A 115 18.37 -5.42 -2.57
N GLU A 116 18.72 -6.62 -2.08
CA GLU A 116 19.83 -7.40 -2.64
C GLU A 116 19.68 -7.64 -4.16
N MET A 117 18.45 -7.81 -4.63
CA MET A 117 18.14 -8.02 -6.05
C MET A 117 17.93 -6.72 -6.82
N GLY A 118 17.97 -5.54 -6.16
CA GLY A 118 17.71 -4.23 -6.78
C GLY A 118 16.24 -3.97 -7.08
N LEU A 119 15.32 -4.63 -6.36
CA LEU A 119 13.89 -4.37 -6.38
C LEU A 119 13.55 -3.32 -5.32
N LYS A 120 12.53 -2.51 -5.58
CA LYS A 120 11.90 -1.67 -4.56
C LYS A 120 10.78 -2.43 -3.87
N VAL A 121 10.65 -2.25 -2.55
CA VAL A 121 9.69 -2.99 -1.72
C VAL A 121 8.75 -2.02 -1.00
N PHE A 122 7.45 -2.20 -1.24
CA PHE A 122 6.37 -1.40 -0.67
C PHE A 122 5.49 -2.28 0.22
N GLY A 123 5.17 -1.79 1.42
CA GLY A 123 4.14 -2.42 2.24
C GLY A 123 2.75 -1.87 1.90
N SER A 124 1.75 -2.74 1.78
CA SER A 124 0.37 -2.36 1.55
C SER A 124 -0.51 -2.64 2.76
N LEU A 125 -1.38 -1.71 3.09
CA LEU A 125 -2.35 -1.87 4.17
C LEU A 125 -3.77 -1.62 3.64
N ASN A 126 -4.67 -2.59 3.85
CA ASN A 126 -6.10 -2.48 3.60
C ASN A 126 -6.76 -1.61 4.67
N VAL A 127 -6.66 -0.26 4.53
CA VAL A 127 -6.86 0.69 5.63
C VAL A 127 -8.22 0.53 6.30
N PHE A 128 -9.32 0.70 5.57
CA PHE A 128 -10.67 0.59 6.16
C PHE A 128 -11.30 -0.80 6.02
N ALA A 129 -10.53 -1.84 5.68
CA ALA A 129 -11.01 -3.20 5.79
C ALA A 129 -10.93 -3.69 7.25
N GLY A 130 -11.96 -4.40 7.72
CA GLY A 130 -12.08 -4.86 9.09
C GLY A 130 -12.83 -6.18 9.26
N GLY A 131 -13.15 -6.90 8.17
CA GLY A 131 -13.82 -8.18 8.24
C GLY A 131 -13.80 -8.98 6.95
N HIS A 132 -13.78 -10.30 7.10
CA HIS A 132 -13.99 -11.26 6.00
C HIS A 132 -15.38 -11.90 6.19
N ASN A 133 -16.36 -11.48 5.37
CA ASN A 133 -17.76 -11.81 5.58
C ASN A 133 -18.10 -13.30 5.38
N PHE A 134 -17.31 -14.04 4.59
CA PHE A 134 -17.52 -15.48 4.42
C PHE A 134 -17.06 -16.28 5.65
N PHE A 135 -15.98 -15.86 6.29
CA PHE A 135 -15.41 -16.53 7.45
C PHE A 135 -15.92 -15.96 8.79
N ASN A 136 -16.69 -14.84 8.77
CA ASN A 136 -17.10 -14.10 9.97
C ASN A 136 -15.90 -13.82 10.89
N ARG A 137 -14.79 -13.39 10.30
CA ARG A 137 -13.53 -13.13 11.01
C ARG A 137 -13.09 -11.69 10.79
N GLY A 138 -12.49 -11.11 11.80
CA GLY A 138 -11.91 -9.77 11.77
C GLY A 138 -12.54 -8.85 12.82
N ILE A 139 -12.05 -7.60 12.83
CA ILE A 139 -12.36 -6.60 13.87
C ILE A 139 -13.87 -6.38 14.06
N ILE A 140 -14.62 -6.28 12.97
CA ILE A 140 -16.09 -6.07 13.04
C ILE A 140 -16.88 -7.27 13.57
N TYR A 141 -16.25 -8.43 13.67
CA TYR A 141 -16.87 -9.64 14.21
C TYR A 141 -16.45 -9.92 15.65
N ASN A 142 -15.21 -9.63 15.98
CA ASN A 142 -14.59 -10.12 17.22
C ASN A 142 -14.43 -9.03 18.28
N GLU A 143 -14.26 -7.76 17.86
CA GLU A 143 -13.83 -6.68 18.75
C GLU A 143 -14.75 -5.46 18.70
N HIS A 144 -15.02 -4.93 17.48
CA HIS A 144 -15.72 -3.67 17.26
C HIS A 144 -16.84 -3.77 16.22
N PRO A 145 -17.93 -4.50 16.50
CA PRO A 145 -19.05 -4.61 15.58
C PRO A 145 -19.70 -3.25 15.26
N GLU A 146 -19.59 -2.28 16.17
CA GLU A 146 -20.10 -0.91 16.00
C GLU A 146 -19.30 -0.06 15.04
N TRP A 147 -18.10 -0.49 14.62
CA TRP A 147 -17.26 0.24 13.70
C TRP A 147 -17.56 -0.03 12.23
N GLN A 148 -18.41 -0.99 11.92
CA GLN A 148 -18.73 -1.37 10.56
C GLN A 148 -19.59 -0.34 9.82
N SER A 149 -19.46 -0.29 8.51
CA SER A 149 -20.32 0.51 7.65
C SER A 149 -21.73 -0.03 7.59
N ILE A 150 -22.72 0.86 7.45
CA ILE A 150 -24.13 0.52 7.21
C ILE A 150 -24.44 0.68 5.75
N VAL A 151 -25.02 -0.35 5.14
CA VAL A 151 -25.30 -0.44 3.71
C VAL A 151 -26.79 -0.22 3.46
N TYR A 152 -27.10 0.66 2.51
CA TYR A 152 -28.44 0.85 1.96
C TYR A 152 -28.70 -0.16 0.85
N ARG A 153 -29.74 -0.96 1.00
CA ARG A 153 -30.10 -2.01 0.07
C ARG A 153 -31.23 -1.59 -0.88
N PRO A 154 -31.35 -2.24 -2.06
CA PRO A 154 -32.42 -1.94 -3.02
C PRO A 154 -33.83 -2.10 -2.49
N ASP A 155 -34.04 -2.86 -1.42
CA ASP A 155 -35.32 -3.01 -0.74
C ASP A 155 -35.64 -1.91 0.27
N GLY A 156 -34.79 -0.88 0.36
CA GLY A 156 -34.93 0.23 1.30
C GLY A 156 -34.37 -0.04 2.70
N SER A 157 -33.84 -1.25 2.96
CA SER A 157 -33.30 -1.58 4.27
C SER A 157 -31.90 -1.05 4.49
N LEU A 158 -31.59 -0.69 5.75
CA LEU A 158 -30.26 -0.34 6.24
C LEU A 158 -29.71 -1.51 7.05
N VAL A 159 -28.61 -2.10 6.60
CA VAL A 159 -28.04 -3.28 7.25
C VAL A 159 -26.53 -3.13 7.47
N PRO A 160 -25.98 -3.71 8.53
CA PRO A 160 -24.54 -3.81 8.75
C PRO A 160 -23.86 -4.52 7.57
N ILE A 161 -22.69 -4.05 7.14
CA ILE A 161 -21.96 -4.64 6.01
C ILE A 161 -21.61 -6.12 6.24
N SER A 162 -21.46 -6.54 7.49
CA SER A 162 -21.20 -7.93 7.85
C SER A 162 -22.36 -8.89 7.47
N GLU A 163 -23.57 -8.37 7.23
CA GLU A 163 -24.73 -9.15 6.77
C GLU A 163 -24.75 -9.33 5.25
N ILE A 164 -23.96 -8.57 4.50
CA ILE A 164 -23.89 -8.63 3.04
C ILE A 164 -22.93 -9.77 2.63
N LYS A 165 -23.42 -11.00 2.60
CA LYS A 165 -22.59 -12.18 2.28
C LYS A 165 -22.16 -12.29 0.82
N THR A 166 -22.72 -11.48 -0.06
CA THR A 166 -22.25 -11.35 -1.46
C THR A 166 -21.00 -10.46 -1.58
N ASN A 167 -20.71 -9.66 -0.55
CA ASN A 167 -19.48 -8.90 -0.43
C ASN A 167 -18.56 -9.59 0.59
N TYR A 168 -17.42 -10.11 0.15
CA TYR A 168 -16.48 -10.79 1.03
C TYR A 168 -15.81 -9.86 2.05
N ASN A 169 -15.71 -8.57 1.74
CA ASN A 169 -15.01 -7.58 2.55
C ASN A 169 -15.96 -6.78 3.44
N GLY A 170 -15.76 -6.89 4.74
CA GLY A 170 -16.43 -6.07 5.76
C GLY A 170 -15.67 -4.77 6.02
N MET A 171 -16.19 -3.64 5.53
CA MET A 171 -15.55 -2.34 5.69
C MET A 171 -15.90 -1.67 7.00
N LEU A 172 -14.91 -1.05 7.61
CA LEU A 172 -15.06 -0.10 8.70
C LEU A 172 -15.66 1.21 8.19
N ASN A 173 -16.33 1.95 9.06
CA ASN A 173 -16.92 3.24 8.73
C ASN A 173 -15.88 4.37 8.80
N PRO A 174 -15.44 4.98 7.68
CA PRO A 174 -14.50 6.09 7.69
C PRO A 174 -15.05 7.38 8.33
N SER A 175 -16.39 7.50 8.49
CA SER A 175 -17.00 8.64 9.19
C SER A 175 -16.77 8.58 10.70
N ASN A 176 -16.53 7.38 11.27
CA ASN A 176 -16.29 7.22 12.69
C ASN A 176 -14.89 7.76 13.07
N PRO A 177 -14.79 8.77 13.98
CA PRO A 177 -13.51 9.33 14.40
C PRO A 177 -12.60 8.33 15.12
N GLU A 178 -13.18 7.38 15.87
CA GLU A 178 -12.41 6.33 16.55
C GLU A 178 -11.75 5.39 15.53
N VAL A 179 -12.48 5.01 14.47
CA VAL A 179 -11.95 4.21 13.37
C VAL A 179 -10.79 4.94 12.68
N ARG A 180 -10.95 6.24 12.39
CA ARG A 180 -9.87 7.02 11.77
C ARG A 180 -8.63 7.10 12.65
N GLU A 181 -8.80 7.32 13.94
CA GLU A 181 -7.66 7.39 14.88
C GLU A 181 -6.98 6.02 15.00
N TYR A 182 -7.74 4.95 15.11
CA TYR A 182 -7.22 3.59 15.15
C TYR A 182 -6.39 3.26 13.89
N GLN A 183 -6.94 3.53 12.69
CA GLN A 183 -6.22 3.29 11.45
C GLN A 183 -4.99 4.17 11.30
N LYS A 184 -5.07 5.45 11.69
CA LYS A 184 -3.90 6.35 11.72
C LYS A 184 -2.78 5.79 12.59
N ASN A 185 -3.11 5.27 13.76
CA ASN A 185 -2.12 4.72 14.68
C ASN A 185 -1.44 3.46 14.11
N ILE A 186 -2.19 2.59 13.42
CA ILE A 186 -1.62 1.44 12.69
C ILE A 186 -0.65 1.91 11.59
N LEU A 187 -1.03 2.92 10.80
CA LEU A 187 -0.19 3.45 9.73
C LEU A 187 1.12 4.07 10.27
N VAL A 188 1.04 4.78 11.39
CA VAL A 188 2.23 5.36 12.05
C VAL A 188 3.12 4.25 12.59
N GLU A 189 2.57 3.27 13.33
CA GLU A 189 3.31 2.12 13.84
C GLU A 189 4.02 1.35 12.71
N PHE A 190 3.32 1.12 11.60
CA PHE A 190 3.89 0.45 10.43
C PHE A 190 5.07 1.23 9.83
N ALA A 191 4.91 2.55 9.66
CA ALA A 191 5.95 3.42 9.10
C ALA A 191 7.20 3.47 10.01
N GLU A 192 7.00 3.51 11.33
CA GLU A 192 8.09 3.50 12.32
C GLU A 192 8.81 2.15 12.37
N ARG A 193 8.08 1.06 12.18
CA ARG A 193 8.64 -0.30 12.20
C ARG A 193 9.46 -0.64 10.96
N TYR A 194 9.05 -0.14 9.79
CA TYR A 194 9.67 -0.46 8.51
C TYR A 194 10.21 0.78 7.78
N PRO A 195 11.18 1.50 8.38
CA PRO A 195 11.74 2.71 7.78
C PRO A 195 12.54 2.44 6.50
N ASP A 196 12.96 1.18 6.28
CA ASP A 196 13.71 0.74 5.10
C ASP A 196 12.81 0.30 3.94
N ALA A 197 11.48 0.28 4.10
CA ALA A 197 10.56 0.09 3.00
C ALA A 197 10.61 1.29 2.04
N ASP A 198 10.54 1.05 0.73
CA ASP A 198 10.57 2.12 -0.29
C ASP A 198 9.30 2.97 -0.32
N GLY A 199 8.26 2.53 0.37
CA GLY A 199 7.02 3.28 0.56
C GLY A 199 5.88 2.45 1.11
N ILE A 200 4.73 3.13 1.30
CA ILE A 200 3.51 2.52 1.82
C ILE A 200 2.39 2.75 0.81
N ILE A 201 1.61 1.71 0.55
CA ILE A 201 0.41 1.77 -0.27
C ILE A 201 -0.82 1.69 0.65
N PHE A 202 -1.68 2.68 0.57
CA PHE A 202 -2.95 2.72 1.27
C PHE A 202 -4.02 2.13 0.37
N ASP A 203 -4.25 0.81 0.48
CA ASP A 203 -5.37 0.18 -0.18
C ASP A 203 -6.63 0.35 0.67
N ARG A 204 -7.80 0.30 0.04
CA ARG A 204 -9.13 0.44 0.66
C ARG A 204 -9.26 1.67 1.57
N LEU A 205 -8.53 2.76 1.25
CA LEU A 205 -8.69 4.07 1.90
C LEU A 205 -9.93 4.77 1.31
N ARG A 206 -11.09 4.17 1.47
CA ARG A 206 -12.38 4.58 0.87
C ARG A 206 -13.55 3.93 1.60
N TYR A 207 -14.75 4.43 1.33
CA TYR A 207 -15.97 3.65 1.59
C TYR A 207 -16.03 2.41 0.70
N ASP A 208 -16.88 1.43 1.03
CA ASP A 208 -17.02 0.22 0.21
C ASP A 208 -17.49 0.57 -1.21
N ASN A 209 -18.63 1.23 -1.28
CA ASN A 209 -19.19 1.72 -2.54
C ASN A 209 -20.20 2.86 -2.29
N ILE A 210 -20.95 3.27 -3.32
CA ILE A 210 -21.95 4.33 -3.26
C ILE A 210 -23.12 4.02 -2.31
N THR A 211 -23.35 2.76 -1.94
CA THR A 211 -24.41 2.34 -1.03
C THR A 211 -24.00 2.29 0.43
N SER A 212 -22.85 2.84 0.78
CA SER A 212 -22.33 2.98 2.15
C SER A 212 -21.47 4.24 2.31
N ASP A 213 -21.43 4.97 3.46
CA ASP A 213 -22.04 4.57 4.73
C ASP A 213 -23.32 5.35 4.98
N PHE A 214 -24.39 4.66 5.38
CA PHE A 214 -25.68 5.24 5.74
C PHE A 214 -25.99 5.07 7.24
N SER A 215 -24.96 5.10 8.08
CA SER A 215 -25.13 5.06 9.53
C SER A 215 -25.78 6.35 10.07
N PRO A 216 -26.38 6.31 11.27
CA PRO A 216 -26.85 7.50 11.94
C PRO A 216 -25.77 8.58 12.11
N LEU A 217 -24.52 8.17 12.34
CA LEU A 217 -23.38 9.06 12.47
C LEU A 217 -23.09 9.80 11.15
N SER A 218 -23.10 9.10 10.02
CA SER A 218 -22.89 9.72 8.70
C SER A 218 -24.01 10.69 8.34
N ARG A 219 -25.26 10.37 8.70
CA ARG A 219 -26.40 11.28 8.58
C ARG A 219 -26.19 12.55 9.39
N GLU A 220 -25.88 12.43 10.68
CA GLU A 220 -25.63 13.56 11.57
C GLU A 220 -24.51 14.48 11.02
N GLN A 221 -23.40 13.90 10.58
CA GLN A 221 -22.28 14.66 10.02
C GLN A 221 -22.67 15.36 8.71
N PHE A 222 -23.43 14.71 7.85
CA PHE A 222 -23.93 15.30 6.61
C PHE A 222 -24.87 16.49 6.87
N GLU A 223 -25.86 16.31 7.75
CA GLU A 223 -26.81 17.35 8.12
C GLU A 223 -26.10 18.54 8.78
N ALA A 224 -25.12 18.29 9.65
CA ALA A 224 -24.34 19.33 10.29
C ALA A 224 -23.45 20.11 9.28
N TRP A 225 -22.86 19.43 8.31
CA TRP A 225 -22.02 20.04 7.30
C TRP A 225 -22.82 20.80 6.24
N SER A 226 -23.93 20.23 5.77
CA SER A 226 -24.73 20.80 4.67
C SER A 226 -25.73 21.85 5.15
N GLY A 227 -26.15 21.83 6.42
CA GLY A 227 -27.24 22.63 6.96
C GLY A 227 -28.61 22.17 6.47
N ILE A 228 -28.70 20.98 5.83
CA ILE A 228 -29.94 20.37 5.32
C ILE A 228 -30.37 19.29 6.27
N THR A 229 -31.64 19.29 6.70
CA THR A 229 -32.24 18.16 7.38
C THR A 229 -32.84 17.21 6.36
N VAL A 230 -32.44 15.93 6.39
CA VAL A 230 -32.94 14.89 5.48
C VAL A 230 -34.22 14.31 6.07
N GLU A 231 -35.37 14.60 5.46
CA GLU A 231 -36.68 14.17 5.97
C GLU A 231 -36.86 12.66 5.75
N ASN A 232 -36.63 12.18 4.52
CA ASN A 232 -36.70 10.76 4.18
C ASN A 232 -35.29 10.21 4.00
N TYR A 233 -34.64 9.82 5.08
CA TYR A 233 -33.32 9.23 5.03
C TYR A 233 -33.41 7.72 4.74
N PRO A 234 -32.64 7.15 3.80
CA PRO A 234 -31.60 7.82 3.00
C PRO A 234 -32.05 8.27 1.59
N GLU A 235 -33.36 8.16 1.24
CA GLU A 235 -33.88 8.33 -0.12
C GLU A 235 -33.66 9.72 -0.69
N ASP A 236 -33.54 10.74 0.18
CA ASP A 236 -33.39 12.15 -0.23
C ASP A 236 -31.91 12.60 -0.36
N ILE A 237 -30.95 11.61 -0.39
CA ILE A 237 -29.52 11.89 -0.53
C ILE A 237 -28.98 11.44 -1.87
#